data_8bca3c7c3ee7bb72b1e18dfd7c7bec6d
#
_entry.id   8bca3c7c3ee7bb72b1e18dfd7c7bec6d
#
_cell.length_a   1.000
_cell.length_b   1.000
_cell.length_c   1.000
_cell.angle_alpha   90.00
_cell.angle_beta   90.00
_cell.angle_gamma   90.00
#
_symmetry.space_group_name_H-M   'P 1'
#
loop_
_entity.id
_entity.type
_entity.pdbx_description
1 polymer ?
#
loop_
_entity_poly.entity_id
_entity_poly.type
_entity_poly.pdbx_seq_one_letter_code
_entity_poly.pdbx_strand_id
1 'polypeptide(L)'
;NLYVMGAGMLLVDMLKKDNDGRLTLYFDQESAFNDTVVGISPQSEIPPYASQLNELTVGSESWGVEWISWHENQFIIAECQYQLGQEQESLNTLNNTLSVLEQRWREFDQSCQLPRYSDIGGPDLFAAIMNEKYKAMFLNMQSLSDWRRTGFPLFIDKNGNSTECDGGVPRRLLYPELEKKTNSNVPPGDSIFDRVENDPS
;
A
#
# COMPACT_ATOMS: atom_id res chain seq x y z
N ASN A 1 20.44 12.84 12.33
CA ASN A 1 20.01 11.96 11.24
C ASN A 1 18.49 11.98 11.23
N LEU A 2 17.90 12.83 10.40
CA LEU A 2 16.49 12.71 10.07
C LEU A 2 16.32 11.40 9.27
N TYR A 3 15.54 10.47 9.81
CA TYR A 3 15.07 9.31 9.05
C TYR A 3 14.06 9.84 8.03
N VAL A 4 14.50 9.98 6.80
CA VAL A 4 13.64 10.40 5.70
C VAL A 4 12.91 9.16 5.18
N MET A 5 11.58 9.20 5.17
CA MET A 5 10.78 8.15 4.54
C MET A 5 10.74 8.39 3.04
N GLY A 6 11.37 7.48 2.30
CA GLY A 6 11.36 7.53 0.83
C GLY A 6 10.19 6.77 0.21
N ALA A 7 9.83 7.16 -1.00
CA ALA A 7 8.79 6.51 -1.79
C ALA A 7 9.16 5.07 -2.14
N GLY A 8 8.30 4.11 -1.80
CA GLY A 8 8.47 2.72 -2.21
C GLY A 8 8.15 2.50 -3.69
N MET A 9 9.00 1.76 -4.42
CA MET A 9 8.88 1.56 -5.87
C MET A 9 7.52 0.96 -6.28
N LEU A 10 7.04 -0.05 -5.55
CA LEU A 10 5.76 -0.70 -5.88
C LEU A 10 4.59 0.30 -5.93
N LEU A 11 4.43 1.10 -4.86
CA LEU A 11 3.35 2.07 -4.79
C LEU A 11 3.48 3.13 -5.89
N VAL A 12 4.70 3.64 -6.12
CA VAL A 12 4.98 4.60 -7.18
C VAL A 12 4.63 4.04 -8.56
N ASP A 13 5.03 2.79 -8.83
CA ASP A 13 4.75 2.14 -10.13
C ASP A 13 3.24 1.88 -10.31
N MET A 14 2.52 1.49 -9.27
CA MET A 14 1.06 1.34 -9.30
C MET A 14 0.38 2.66 -9.62
N LEU A 15 0.76 3.75 -8.93
CA LEU A 15 0.17 5.07 -9.13
C LEU A 15 0.49 5.62 -10.53
N LYS A 16 1.73 5.42 -11.01
CA LYS A 16 2.13 5.80 -12.38
C LYS A 16 1.38 5.04 -13.46
N LYS A 17 1.25 3.72 -13.30
CA LYS A 17 0.55 2.85 -14.25
C LYS A 17 -0.89 3.30 -14.46
N ASP A 18 -1.56 3.70 -13.40
CA ASP A 18 -2.97 4.08 -13.41
C ASP A 18 -3.18 5.58 -13.69
N ASN A 19 -2.08 6.34 -13.92
CA ASN A 19 -2.11 7.81 -14.02
C ASN A 19 -2.88 8.45 -12.84
N ASP A 20 -2.61 7.98 -11.65
CA ASP A 20 -3.34 8.26 -10.43
C ASP A 20 -2.87 9.59 -9.81
N GLY A 21 -3.80 10.51 -9.59
CA GLY A 21 -3.51 11.84 -9.05
C GLY A 21 -2.93 11.84 -7.63
N ARG A 22 -3.02 10.73 -6.91
CA ARG A 22 -2.38 10.59 -5.58
C ARG A 22 -0.85 10.57 -5.65
N LEU A 23 -0.26 10.33 -6.82
CA LEU A 23 1.19 10.22 -6.95
C LEU A 23 1.91 11.48 -6.43
N THR A 24 1.52 12.65 -6.92
CA THR A 24 2.12 13.94 -6.55
C THR A 24 1.60 14.48 -5.22
N LEU A 25 0.47 13.93 -4.75
CA LEU A 25 -0.08 14.25 -3.43
C LEU A 25 0.60 13.46 -2.32
N TYR A 26 1.13 12.29 -2.62
CA TYR A 26 1.86 11.48 -1.65
C TYR A 26 3.36 11.78 -1.61
N PHE A 27 3.94 12.12 -2.77
CA PHE A 27 5.38 12.24 -2.92
C PHE A 27 5.78 13.53 -3.66
N ASP A 28 6.89 14.10 -3.23
CA ASP A 28 7.48 15.24 -3.92
C ASP A 28 8.10 14.80 -5.25
N GLN A 29 8.04 15.71 -6.22
CA GLN A 29 8.71 15.55 -7.50
C GLN A 29 10.17 15.96 -7.35
N GLU A 30 11.08 15.12 -7.83
CA GLU A 30 12.52 15.37 -7.75
C GLU A 30 13.01 16.10 -8.99
N SER A 31 13.46 17.33 -8.83
CA SER A 31 14.01 18.15 -9.92
C SER A 31 15.22 17.52 -10.58
N ALA A 32 16.03 16.76 -9.83
CA ALA A 32 17.15 15.99 -10.38
C ALA A 32 16.74 14.92 -11.39
N PHE A 33 15.45 14.55 -11.44
CA PHE A 33 14.88 13.54 -12.34
C PHE A 33 13.75 14.10 -13.22
N ASN A 34 13.92 15.32 -13.73
CA ASN A 34 12.93 16.01 -14.58
C ASN A 34 11.56 16.14 -13.92
N ASP A 35 11.55 16.54 -12.67
CA ASP A 35 10.32 16.74 -11.88
C ASP A 35 9.41 15.51 -11.82
N THR A 36 10.02 14.32 -11.73
CA THR A 36 9.28 13.07 -11.59
C THR A 36 9.38 12.50 -10.18
N VAL A 37 8.37 11.72 -9.78
CA VAL A 37 8.43 10.94 -8.54
C VAL A 37 9.28 9.69 -8.77
N VAL A 38 10.26 9.46 -7.91
CA VAL A 38 11.18 8.32 -7.98
C VAL A 38 10.99 7.41 -6.78
N GLY A 39 10.57 6.17 -7.04
CA GLY A 39 10.46 5.12 -6.03
C GLY A 39 11.75 4.30 -5.91
N ILE A 40 12.01 3.78 -4.72
CA ILE A 40 13.14 2.89 -4.43
C ILE A 40 12.67 1.46 -4.17
N SER A 41 13.49 0.51 -4.66
CA SER A 41 13.32 -0.91 -4.31
C SER A 41 13.86 -1.17 -2.89
N PRO A 42 13.24 -2.04 -2.11
CA PRO A 42 13.77 -2.46 -0.80
C PRO A 42 15.17 -3.08 -0.87
N GLN A 43 15.57 -3.58 -2.03
CA GLN A 43 16.89 -4.19 -2.29
C GLN A 43 17.96 -3.16 -2.68
N SER A 44 17.58 -1.94 -2.95
CA SER A 44 18.53 -0.88 -3.28
C SER A 44 19.12 -0.31 -2.00
N GLU A 45 20.43 -0.06 -1.98
CA GLU A 45 20.96 0.92 -1.04
C GLU A 45 20.14 2.20 -1.24
N ILE A 46 19.69 2.83 -0.15
CA ILE A 46 18.85 4.03 -0.23
C ILE A 46 19.61 5.06 -1.09
N PRO A 47 19.22 5.24 -2.36
CA PRO A 47 19.87 6.28 -3.14
C PRO A 47 19.50 7.62 -2.53
N PRO A 48 20.40 8.61 -2.56
CA PRO A 48 20.10 9.95 -2.07
C PRO A 48 18.98 10.65 -2.85
N TYR A 49 18.30 9.94 -3.73
CA TYR A 49 17.41 10.47 -4.77
C TYR A 49 16.01 9.87 -4.78
N ALA A 50 15.58 9.16 -3.72
CA ALA A 50 14.17 8.74 -3.62
C ALA A 50 13.30 9.94 -3.29
N SER A 51 12.16 10.06 -3.95
CA SER A 51 11.17 11.07 -3.60
C SER A 51 10.73 10.91 -2.14
N GLN A 52 10.60 12.03 -1.47
CA GLN A 52 10.14 12.12 -0.08
C GLN A 52 8.62 12.26 -0.03
N LEU A 53 8.07 12.17 1.17
CA LEU A 53 6.66 12.49 1.39
C LEU A 53 6.41 13.95 1.09
N ASN A 54 5.31 14.24 0.39
CA ASN A 54 4.93 15.61 0.08
C ASN A 54 4.60 16.38 1.37
N GLU A 55 5.41 17.39 1.67
CA GLU A 55 5.31 18.21 2.90
C GLU A 55 4.05 19.07 2.97
N LEU A 56 3.38 19.29 1.85
CA LEU A 56 2.13 20.04 1.80
C LEU A 56 0.90 19.17 2.10
N THR A 57 1.07 17.85 2.13
CA THR A 57 0.00 16.87 2.35
C THR A 57 0.42 15.84 3.40
N VAL A 58 0.63 14.60 3.01
CA VAL A 58 0.89 13.46 3.91
C VAL A 58 2.19 13.56 4.70
N GLY A 59 3.15 14.35 4.24
CA GLY A 59 4.41 14.64 4.94
C GLY A 59 4.32 15.83 5.89
N SER A 60 3.20 16.55 5.94
CA SER A 60 3.03 17.70 6.81
C SER A 60 3.04 17.29 8.28
N GLU A 61 3.70 18.08 9.13
CA GLU A 61 3.67 17.88 10.59
C GLU A 61 2.27 17.94 11.19
N SER A 62 1.34 18.62 10.53
CA SER A 62 -0.06 18.74 10.93
C SER A 62 -0.97 17.67 10.32
N TRP A 63 -0.42 16.75 9.51
CA TRP A 63 -1.23 15.71 8.90
C TRP A 63 -1.78 14.74 9.94
N GLY A 64 -3.11 14.61 9.97
CA GLY A 64 -3.79 13.72 10.91
C GLY A 64 -3.65 12.26 10.50
N VAL A 65 -3.22 11.40 11.43
CA VAL A 65 -3.25 9.95 11.22
C VAL A 65 -4.63 9.42 11.54
N GLU A 66 -5.32 8.88 10.53
CA GLU A 66 -6.63 8.28 10.69
C GLU A 66 -6.49 6.86 11.27
N TRP A 67 -7.04 6.60 12.44
CA TRP A 67 -7.07 5.27 13.06
C TRP A 67 -8.13 4.37 12.41
N ILE A 68 -9.28 4.95 12.11
CA ILE A 68 -10.40 4.32 11.41
C ILE A 68 -10.94 5.33 10.43
N SER A 69 -10.96 4.99 9.16
CA SER A 69 -11.43 5.88 8.12
C SER A 69 -12.72 5.38 7.46
N TRP A 70 -13.51 6.32 6.95
CA TRP A 70 -14.70 5.97 6.18
C TRP A 70 -14.34 5.14 4.93
N HIS A 71 -13.28 5.51 4.23
CA HIS A 71 -12.86 4.79 3.01
C HIS A 71 -12.36 3.38 3.30
N GLU A 72 -11.66 3.16 4.41
CA GLU A 72 -11.29 1.81 4.84
C GLU A 72 -12.55 0.94 5.03
N ASN A 73 -13.56 1.45 5.73
CA ASN A 73 -14.83 0.74 5.92
C ASN A 73 -15.52 0.45 4.58
N GLN A 74 -15.49 1.39 3.61
CA GLN A 74 -16.08 1.16 2.30
C GLN A 74 -15.34 0.08 1.51
N PHE A 75 -14.01 0.01 1.58
CA PHE A 75 -13.26 -1.09 0.96
C PHE A 75 -13.58 -2.44 1.62
N ILE A 76 -13.79 -2.48 2.93
CA ILE A 76 -14.24 -3.69 3.63
C ILE A 76 -15.65 -4.10 3.13
N ILE A 77 -16.56 -3.15 2.97
CA ILE A 77 -17.89 -3.42 2.42
C ILE A 77 -17.79 -3.97 1.00
N ALA A 78 -17.00 -3.35 0.13
CA ALA A 78 -16.79 -3.83 -1.24
C ALA A 78 -16.24 -5.26 -1.27
N GLU A 79 -15.27 -5.56 -0.42
CA GLU A 79 -14.72 -6.91 -0.27
C GLU A 79 -15.78 -7.90 0.21
N CYS A 80 -16.57 -7.56 1.23
CA CYS A 80 -17.65 -8.43 1.73
C CYS A 80 -18.70 -8.69 0.65
N GLN A 81 -19.10 -7.68 -0.10
CA GLN A 81 -20.04 -7.83 -1.22
C GLN A 81 -19.49 -8.77 -2.29
N TYR A 82 -18.21 -8.64 -2.64
CA TYR A 82 -17.53 -9.55 -3.54
C TYR A 82 -17.60 -11.00 -3.02
N GLN A 83 -17.23 -11.23 -1.76
CA GLN A 83 -17.25 -12.58 -1.15
C GLN A 83 -18.66 -13.19 -1.09
N LEU A 84 -19.70 -12.36 -1.04
CA LEU A 84 -21.11 -12.79 -1.09
C LEU A 84 -21.62 -13.00 -2.52
N GLY A 85 -20.78 -12.85 -3.54
CA GLY A 85 -21.16 -12.97 -4.95
C GLY A 85 -21.95 -11.77 -5.50
N GLN A 86 -21.97 -10.65 -4.78
CA GLN A 86 -22.64 -9.40 -5.17
C GLN A 86 -21.65 -8.50 -5.93
N GLU A 87 -21.16 -8.98 -7.08
CA GLU A 87 -20.07 -8.32 -7.81
C GLU A 87 -20.44 -6.92 -8.29
N GLN A 88 -21.68 -6.72 -8.76
CA GLN A 88 -22.11 -5.40 -9.23
C GLN A 88 -22.18 -4.37 -8.11
N GLU A 89 -22.68 -4.74 -6.95
CA GLU A 89 -22.74 -3.91 -5.76
C GLU A 89 -21.31 -3.59 -5.27
N SER A 90 -20.44 -4.59 -5.28
CA SER A 90 -19.03 -4.44 -4.92
C SER A 90 -18.32 -3.44 -5.84
N LEU A 91 -18.50 -3.54 -7.15
CA LEU A 91 -17.95 -2.60 -8.13
C LEU A 91 -18.51 -1.18 -7.94
N ASN A 92 -19.80 -1.06 -7.67
CA ASN A 92 -20.43 0.23 -7.38
C ASN A 92 -19.85 0.86 -6.10
N THR A 93 -19.68 0.06 -5.06
CA THR A 93 -19.08 0.51 -3.80
C THR A 93 -17.63 0.96 -3.99
N LEU A 94 -16.83 0.21 -4.75
CA LEU A 94 -15.46 0.58 -5.11
C LEU A 94 -15.42 1.95 -5.81
N ASN A 95 -16.18 2.11 -6.88
CA ASN A 95 -16.20 3.36 -7.67
C ASN A 95 -16.71 4.56 -6.87
N ASN A 96 -17.72 4.36 -6.01
CA ASN A 96 -18.21 5.39 -5.12
C ASN A 96 -17.13 5.81 -4.11
N THR A 97 -16.42 4.86 -3.54
CA THR A 97 -15.31 5.11 -2.61
C THR A 97 -14.22 5.95 -3.28
N LEU A 98 -13.83 5.58 -4.49
CA LEU A 98 -12.84 6.33 -5.26
C LEU A 98 -13.33 7.74 -5.62
N SER A 99 -14.62 7.90 -5.91
CA SER A 99 -15.21 9.23 -6.17
C SER A 99 -15.13 10.15 -4.95
N VAL A 100 -15.42 9.64 -3.76
CA VAL A 100 -15.34 10.42 -2.52
C VAL A 100 -13.89 10.75 -2.16
N LEU A 101 -12.98 9.77 -2.33
CA LEU A 101 -11.54 10.01 -2.13
C LEU A 101 -11.00 11.07 -3.10
N GLU A 102 -11.39 11.01 -4.36
CA GLU A 102 -11.00 12.01 -5.37
C GLU A 102 -11.46 13.40 -4.95
N GLN A 103 -12.71 13.55 -4.50
CA GLN A 103 -13.21 14.84 -4.01
C GLN A 103 -12.40 15.38 -2.84
N ARG A 104 -12.02 14.52 -1.89
CA ARG A 104 -11.16 14.87 -0.76
C ARG A 104 -9.78 15.35 -1.24
N TRP A 105 -9.15 14.65 -2.18
CA TRP A 105 -7.84 15.00 -2.70
C TRP A 105 -7.87 16.26 -3.57
N ARG A 106 -9.00 16.56 -4.21
CA ARG A 106 -9.20 17.82 -4.96
C ARG A 106 -9.20 19.07 -4.09
N GLU A 107 -9.32 18.95 -2.79
CA GLU A 107 -9.11 20.06 -1.85
C GLU A 107 -7.64 20.54 -1.86
N PHE A 108 -6.71 19.66 -2.19
CA PHE A 108 -5.27 19.95 -2.28
C PHE A 108 -4.82 20.19 -3.72
N ASP A 109 -5.33 19.41 -4.66
CA ASP A 109 -5.07 19.55 -6.09
C ASP A 109 -6.35 19.31 -6.89
N GLN A 110 -6.93 20.38 -7.45
CA GLN A 110 -8.16 20.31 -8.22
C GLN A 110 -8.06 19.42 -9.47
N SER A 111 -6.86 19.17 -9.98
CA SER A 111 -6.62 18.29 -11.12
C SER A 111 -6.58 16.80 -10.75
N CYS A 112 -6.62 16.47 -9.46
CA CYS A 112 -6.54 15.09 -9.00
C CYS A 112 -7.67 14.26 -9.61
N GLN A 113 -7.28 13.12 -10.20
CA GLN A 113 -8.19 12.12 -10.75
C GLN A 113 -7.77 10.75 -10.25
N LEU A 114 -8.74 9.94 -9.84
CA LEU A 114 -8.52 8.56 -9.45
C LEU A 114 -9.10 7.61 -10.50
N PRO A 115 -8.59 6.37 -10.58
CA PRO A 115 -9.10 5.37 -11.52
C PRO A 115 -10.61 5.12 -11.35
N ARG A 116 -11.25 4.66 -12.42
CA ARG A 116 -12.61 4.13 -12.41
C ARG A 116 -12.62 2.80 -13.12
N TYR A 117 -13.41 1.91 -12.59
CA TYR A 117 -13.50 0.55 -13.07
C TYR A 117 -14.88 0.31 -13.70
N SER A 118 -14.88 -0.32 -14.88
CA SER A 118 -16.08 -0.78 -15.58
C SER A 118 -15.84 -2.17 -16.15
N ASP A 119 -16.89 -2.95 -16.24
CA ASP A 119 -16.89 -4.26 -16.90
C ASP A 119 -15.83 -5.25 -16.38
N ILE A 120 -15.53 -5.16 -15.08
CA ILE A 120 -14.65 -6.09 -14.38
C ILE A 120 -15.45 -6.93 -13.38
N GLY A 121 -15.07 -8.19 -13.21
CA GLY A 121 -15.69 -9.13 -12.28
C GLY A 121 -14.69 -10.19 -11.83
N GLY A 122 -15.15 -11.15 -11.03
CA GLY A 122 -14.32 -12.25 -10.56
C GLY A 122 -12.99 -11.81 -9.93
N PRO A 123 -11.90 -12.54 -10.18
CA PRO A 123 -10.60 -12.24 -9.57
C PRO A 123 -10.06 -10.82 -9.87
N ASP A 124 -10.41 -10.24 -11.04
CA ASP A 124 -9.94 -8.91 -11.41
C ASP A 124 -10.61 -7.82 -10.58
N LEU A 125 -11.90 -7.99 -10.24
CA LEU A 125 -12.59 -7.08 -9.32
C LEU A 125 -11.99 -7.16 -7.93
N PHE A 126 -11.72 -8.36 -7.42
CA PHE A 126 -11.08 -8.53 -6.13
C PHE A 126 -9.68 -7.86 -6.08
N ALA A 127 -8.88 -8.09 -7.11
CA ALA A 127 -7.57 -7.47 -7.25
C ALA A 127 -7.67 -5.93 -7.29
N ALA A 128 -8.65 -5.38 -8.01
CA ALA A 128 -8.89 -3.94 -8.06
C ALA A 128 -9.24 -3.36 -6.68
N ILE A 129 -10.16 -4.02 -5.94
CA ILE A 129 -10.54 -3.61 -4.58
C ILE A 129 -9.32 -3.55 -3.67
N MET A 130 -8.52 -4.62 -3.64
CA MET A 130 -7.36 -4.72 -2.74
C MET A 130 -6.23 -3.77 -3.13
N ASN A 131 -5.98 -3.58 -4.42
CA ASN A 131 -4.99 -2.64 -4.91
C ASN A 131 -5.38 -1.18 -4.62
N GLU A 132 -6.66 -0.82 -4.79
CA GLU A 132 -7.14 0.51 -4.47
C GLU A 132 -7.14 0.76 -2.96
N LYS A 133 -7.51 -0.23 -2.16
CA LYS A 133 -7.39 -0.18 -0.70
C LYS A 133 -5.94 0.06 -0.30
N TYR A 134 -4.98 -0.67 -0.85
CA TYR A 134 -3.56 -0.49 -0.58
C TYR A 134 -3.08 0.93 -0.90
N LYS A 135 -3.45 1.48 -2.07
CA LYS A 135 -3.11 2.85 -2.45
C LYS A 135 -3.75 3.89 -1.52
N ALA A 136 -5.01 3.69 -1.12
CA ALA A 136 -5.74 4.60 -0.25
C ALA A 136 -5.26 4.54 1.22
N MET A 137 -4.82 3.36 1.66
CA MET A 137 -4.33 3.11 3.02
C MET A 137 -2.81 3.36 3.15
N PHE A 138 -2.26 4.26 2.33
CA PHE A 138 -0.86 4.67 2.44
C PHE A 138 -0.54 5.17 3.86
N LEU A 139 0.58 4.75 4.41
CA LEU A 139 1.03 4.99 5.80
C LEU A 139 0.16 4.32 6.88
N ASN A 140 -0.77 3.44 6.52
CA ASN A 140 -1.55 2.68 7.48
C ASN A 140 -1.02 1.25 7.62
N MET A 141 -0.81 0.81 8.86
CA MET A 141 -0.28 -0.53 9.16
C MET A 141 -1.24 -1.67 8.75
N GLN A 142 -2.54 -1.39 8.58
CA GLN A 142 -3.50 -2.39 8.11
C GLN A 142 -3.19 -2.92 6.72
N SER A 143 -2.48 -2.15 5.89
CA SER A 143 -2.01 -2.61 4.58
C SER A 143 -1.17 -3.90 4.66
N LEU A 144 -0.35 -4.06 5.71
CA LEU A 144 0.40 -5.30 5.94
C LEU A 144 -0.52 -6.47 6.30
N SER A 145 -1.52 -6.23 7.14
CA SER A 145 -2.50 -7.25 7.52
C SER A 145 -3.34 -7.71 6.33
N ASP A 146 -3.77 -6.77 5.52
CA ASP A 146 -4.50 -7.07 4.28
C ASP A 146 -3.66 -7.86 3.29
N TRP A 147 -2.40 -7.46 3.09
CA TRP A 147 -1.49 -8.20 2.23
C TRP A 147 -1.26 -9.64 2.73
N ARG A 148 -1.02 -9.82 4.01
CA ARG A 148 -0.82 -11.16 4.61
C ARG A 148 -2.03 -12.06 4.42
N ARG A 149 -3.23 -11.48 4.45
CA ARG A 149 -4.51 -12.19 4.32
C ARG A 149 -4.87 -12.50 2.88
N THR A 150 -4.56 -11.57 1.95
CA THR A 150 -5.06 -11.62 0.57
C THR A 150 -3.99 -11.88 -0.47
N GLY A 151 -2.71 -11.62 -0.15
CA GLY A 151 -1.62 -11.62 -1.11
C GLY A 151 -1.56 -10.37 -2.01
N PHE A 152 -2.45 -9.40 -1.83
CA PHE A 152 -2.48 -8.16 -2.62
C PHE A 152 -1.94 -6.95 -1.83
N PRO A 153 -1.24 -6.02 -2.52
CA PRO A 153 -0.83 -6.07 -3.93
C PRO A 153 0.19 -7.17 -4.20
N LEU A 154 0.28 -7.62 -5.44
CA LEU A 154 1.31 -8.58 -5.85
C LEU A 154 2.67 -7.88 -5.87
N PHE A 155 3.61 -8.35 -5.07
CA PHE A 155 4.98 -7.88 -5.08
C PHE A 155 5.76 -8.62 -6.17
N ILE A 156 5.71 -8.10 -7.39
CA ILE A 156 6.42 -8.66 -8.56
C ILE A 156 7.33 -7.61 -9.18
N ASP A 157 8.53 -8.02 -9.56
CA ASP A 157 9.50 -7.17 -10.26
C ASP A 157 9.15 -7.01 -11.76
N LYS A 158 9.96 -6.22 -12.47
CA LYS A 158 9.82 -5.99 -13.91
C LYS A 158 9.92 -7.27 -14.76
N ASN A 159 10.46 -8.36 -14.20
CA ASN A 159 10.65 -9.66 -14.85
C ASN A 159 9.59 -10.68 -14.39
N GLY A 160 8.61 -10.26 -13.57
CA GLY A 160 7.59 -11.14 -13.02
C GLY A 160 8.05 -11.99 -11.83
N ASN A 161 9.25 -11.72 -11.29
CA ASN A 161 9.70 -12.34 -10.06
C ASN A 161 9.24 -11.54 -8.85
N SER A 162 9.16 -12.19 -7.70
CA SER A 162 8.92 -11.51 -6.44
C SER A 162 9.99 -10.44 -6.20
N THR A 163 9.58 -9.17 -5.97
CA THR A 163 10.49 -8.02 -5.76
C THR A 163 11.17 -8.04 -4.40
N GLU A 164 11.18 -9.16 -3.77
CA GLU A 164 11.40 -9.26 -2.36
C GLU A 164 12.87 -9.50 -2.05
N CYS A 165 13.23 -9.07 -0.85
CA CYS A 165 14.50 -9.44 -0.26
C CYS A 165 14.79 -10.94 -0.46
N ASP A 166 16.04 -11.33 -0.54
CA ASP A 166 16.43 -12.76 -0.60
C ASP A 166 15.64 -13.56 0.45
N GLY A 167 14.65 -14.34 -0.01
CA GLY A 167 13.78 -15.14 0.87
C GLY A 167 12.30 -14.76 0.91
N GLY A 168 11.87 -13.67 0.26
CA GLY A 168 10.46 -13.28 0.12
C GLY A 168 10.03 -12.02 0.89
N VAL A 169 8.75 -11.67 0.86
CA VAL A 169 8.19 -10.54 1.64
C VAL A 169 8.19 -10.89 3.13
N PRO A 170 8.73 -10.02 3.99
CA PRO A 170 8.63 -10.22 5.43
C PRO A 170 7.18 -10.40 5.89
N ARG A 171 6.88 -11.54 6.48
CA ARG A 171 5.52 -11.90 6.91
C ARG A 171 5.26 -11.63 8.39
N ARG A 172 6.31 -11.43 9.18
CA ARG A 172 6.21 -11.20 10.62
C ARG A 172 7.34 -10.31 11.14
N LEU A 173 7.12 -9.72 12.30
CA LEU A 173 8.21 -9.12 13.06
C LEU A 173 8.96 -10.23 13.83
N LEU A 174 10.27 -10.07 13.93
CA LEU A 174 11.10 -10.95 14.78
C LEU A 174 10.82 -10.70 16.26
N TYR A 175 11.00 -11.73 17.07
CA TYR A 175 11.02 -11.52 18.50
C TYR A 175 12.20 -10.59 18.88
N PRO A 176 12.01 -9.64 19.82
CA PRO A 176 13.10 -8.83 20.32
C PRO A 176 14.25 -9.68 20.85
N GLU A 177 15.49 -9.25 20.62
CA GLU A 177 16.68 -9.98 21.08
C GLU A 177 16.68 -10.23 22.59
N LEU A 178 16.13 -9.29 23.36
CA LEU A 178 16.00 -9.47 24.81
C LEU A 178 15.07 -10.64 25.13
N GLU A 179 13.94 -10.73 24.43
CA GLU A 179 12.97 -11.83 24.60
C GLU A 179 13.61 -13.17 24.27
N LYS A 180 14.34 -13.26 23.16
CA LYS A 180 15.06 -14.49 22.75
C LYS A 180 16.07 -14.95 23.80
N LYS A 181 16.70 -14.02 24.54
CA LYS A 181 17.70 -14.31 25.56
C LYS A 181 17.13 -14.70 26.91
N THR A 182 15.94 -14.18 27.25
CA THR A 182 15.38 -14.30 28.60
C THR A 182 14.21 -15.26 28.68
N ASN A 183 13.52 -15.55 27.56
CA ASN A 183 12.37 -16.42 27.51
C ASN A 183 12.67 -17.71 26.73
N SER A 184 12.82 -18.81 27.46
CA SER A 184 13.08 -20.14 26.87
C SER A 184 11.94 -20.70 26.02
N ASN A 185 10.75 -20.07 26.04
CA ASN A 185 9.60 -20.50 25.26
C ASN A 185 9.54 -19.83 23.88
N VAL A 186 10.48 -18.95 23.56
CA VAL A 186 10.56 -18.39 22.19
C VAL A 186 10.94 -19.52 21.24
N PRO A 187 10.15 -19.75 20.16
CA PRO A 187 10.44 -20.78 19.17
C PRO A 187 11.83 -20.62 18.57
N PRO A 188 12.59 -21.69 18.40
CA PRO A 188 13.89 -21.64 17.71
C PRO A 188 13.70 -21.38 16.21
N GLY A 189 14.68 -20.75 15.57
CA GLY A 189 14.68 -20.56 14.12
C GLY A 189 13.76 -19.43 13.65
N ASP A 190 13.61 -18.40 14.45
CA ASP A 190 12.79 -17.22 14.15
C ASP A 190 13.29 -16.47 12.89
N SER A 191 12.52 -16.49 11.82
CA SER A 191 12.78 -15.78 10.57
C SER A 191 11.64 -14.80 10.24
N ILE A 192 11.98 -13.64 9.68
CA ILE A 192 10.97 -12.68 9.19
C ILE A 192 10.10 -13.24 8.07
N PHE A 193 10.56 -14.31 7.40
CA PHE A 193 9.85 -14.95 6.29
C PHE A 193 8.94 -16.08 6.75
N ASP A 194 9.05 -16.50 8.01
CA ASP A 194 8.23 -17.57 8.55
C ASP A 194 6.77 -17.11 8.64
N ARG A 195 5.86 -17.99 8.24
CA ARG A 195 4.44 -17.80 8.50
C ARG A 195 4.16 -17.98 9.98
N VAL A 196 3.27 -17.16 10.51
CA VAL A 196 2.67 -17.42 11.82
C VAL A 196 1.55 -18.45 11.67
N GLU A 197 1.24 -19.20 12.74
CA GLU A 197 0.29 -20.31 12.72
C GLU A 197 -1.08 -19.94 12.10
N ASN A 198 -1.53 -18.70 12.27
CA ASN A 198 -2.80 -18.18 11.76
C ASN A 198 -2.65 -17.31 10.50
N ASP A 199 -1.51 -17.39 9.80
CA ASP A 199 -1.29 -16.64 8.57
C ASP A 199 -1.98 -17.41 7.42
N PRO A 200 -3.01 -16.87 6.77
CA PRO A 200 -3.70 -17.57 5.70
C PRO A 200 -2.74 -17.80 4.52
N SER A 201 -2.94 -18.93 3.88
CA SER A 201 -2.09 -19.41 2.77
C SER A 201 -2.27 -18.61 1.50
#